data_ae647f49f860a90db0dcb7fbef739ab3
#
_entry.id   ae647f49f860a90db0dcb7fbef739ab3
#
_cell.length_a   1.000
_cell.length_b   1.000
_cell.length_c   1.000
_cell.angle_alpha   90.00
_cell.angle_beta   90.00
_cell.angle_gamma   90.00
#
_symmetry.space_group_name_H-M   'P 1'
#
loop_
_entity.id
_entity.type
_entity.pdbx_description
1 polymer ?
#
loop_
_entity_poly.entity_id
_entity_poly.type
_entity_poly.pdbx_seq_one_letter_code
_entity_poly.pdbx_strand_id
1 'polypeptide(L)'
;MALRKDSQESRKRILSACVKLFIEKGYKNTTMAEIVKEAECSNSTFQNLFHSKSGVLMDLVEFMFANQFTTARMILPEGAKPIYVYAVETAIQLTIAELNENIREIYVEAYTFPKTAEYIFEKTSDELYSIFGSYLPDNSRSDFYEIEIGTAGIMRSYMAKPCDMYFTLEKKLKRFLSMSLGAFLVPEEERSQVVSYMANVDIRSVADKVMQALFKKLAMKFEFELNINSFNKKEEV
;
A
#
# COMPACT_ATOMS: atom_id res chain seq x y z
N MET A 1 7.57 34.42 6.99
CA MET A 1 7.95 33.57 5.84
C MET A 1 9.08 32.58 6.19
N ALA A 2 10.14 32.99 6.90
CA ALA A 2 11.26 32.10 7.27
C ALA A 2 10.86 30.86 8.11
N LEU A 3 10.06 31.03 9.16
CA LEU A 3 9.60 29.94 10.06
C LEU A 3 8.80 28.82 9.33
N ARG A 4 8.01 29.16 8.30
CA ARG A 4 7.29 28.16 7.49
C ARG A 4 8.23 27.34 6.60
N LYS A 5 9.27 27.96 6.07
CA LYS A 5 10.25 27.29 5.21
C LYS A 5 11.09 26.30 6.03
N ASP A 6 11.54 26.69 7.21
CA ASP A 6 12.30 25.85 8.14
C ASP A 6 11.48 24.64 8.65
N SER A 7 10.19 24.85 8.92
CA SER A 7 9.27 23.78 9.30
C SER A 7 9.05 22.74 8.17
N GLN A 8 8.94 23.20 6.91
CA GLN A 8 8.79 22.29 5.76
C GLN A 8 10.07 21.49 5.50
N GLU A 9 11.21 22.11 5.66
CA GLU A 9 12.51 21.46 5.48
C GLU A 9 12.75 20.40 6.57
N SER A 10 12.43 20.74 7.82
CA SER A 10 12.48 19.77 8.94
C SER A 10 11.51 18.61 8.73
N ARG A 11 10.28 18.86 8.21
CA ARG A 11 9.32 17.82 7.88
C ARG A 11 9.87 16.85 6.81
N LYS A 12 10.48 17.37 5.75
CA LYS A 12 11.10 16.55 4.70
C LYS A 12 12.22 15.68 5.25
N ARG A 13 13.14 16.24 6.05
CA ARG A 13 14.25 15.48 6.65
C ARG A 13 13.74 14.34 7.55
N ILE A 14 12.73 14.59 8.38
CA ILE A 14 12.13 13.57 9.25
C ILE A 14 11.48 12.47 8.41
N LEU A 15 10.71 12.82 7.39
CA LEU A 15 10.09 11.84 6.50
C LEU A 15 11.13 10.98 5.77
N SER A 16 12.20 11.60 5.26
CA SER A 16 13.31 10.88 4.63
C SER A 16 13.97 9.89 5.58
N ALA A 17 14.29 10.33 6.79
CA ALA A 17 14.89 9.50 7.83
C ALA A 17 13.98 8.32 8.20
N CYS A 18 12.67 8.57 8.35
CA CYS A 18 11.69 7.52 8.66
C CYS A 18 11.59 6.49 7.54
N VAL A 19 11.44 6.93 6.28
CA VAL A 19 11.35 6.01 5.13
C VAL A 19 12.59 5.14 5.05
N LYS A 20 13.79 5.73 5.16
CA LYS A 20 15.05 4.99 5.17
C LYS A 20 15.08 3.94 6.28
N LEU A 21 14.84 4.34 7.52
CA LEU A 21 14.90 3.45 8.68
C LEU A 21 13.82 2.36 8.63
N PHE A 22 12.60 2.69 8.19
CA PHE A 22 11.52 1.71 8.07
C PHE A 22 11.84 0.64 7.03
N ILE A 23 12.46 1.02 5.92
CA ILE A 23 12.84 0.07 4.86
C ILE A 23 14.05 -0.77 5.28
N GLU A 24 15.04 -0.18 5.96
CA GLU A 24 16.26 -0.88 6.37
C GLU A 24 16.06 -1.81 7.57
N LYS A 25 15.24 -1.42 8.56
CA LYS A 25 15.12 -2.07 9.87
C LYS A 25 13.72 -2.57 10.19
N GLY A 26 12.71 -2.15 9.45
CA GLY A 26 11.30 -2.35 9.77
C GLY A 26 10.72 -1.21 10.63
N TYR A 27 9.41 -1.07 10.51
CA TYR A 27 8.67 -0.06 11.28
C TYR A 27 8.77 -0.30 12.79
N LYS A 28 8.57 -1.54 13.26
CA LYS A 28 8.57 -1.88 14.70
C LYS A 28 9.92 -1.65 15.36
N ASN A 29 10.99 -2.01 14.64
CA ASN A 29 12.35 -1.91 15.15
C ASN A 29 12.94 -0.49 15.09
N THR A 30 12.26 0.45 14.43
CA THR A 30 12.68 1.85 14.36
C THR A 30 12.16 2.62 15.56
N THR A 31 13.07 3.25 16.31
CA THR A 31 12.77 4.06 17.49
C THR A 31 12.70 5.55 17.15
N MET A 32 11.97 6.32 17.97
CA MET A 32 11.94 7.79 17.87
C MET A 32 13.33 8.42 17.99
N ALA A 33 14.18 7.90 18.87
CA ALA A 33 15.53 8.41 19.06
C ALA A 33 16.39 8.26 17.80
N GLU A 34 16.26 7.13 17.08
CA GLU A 34 16.95 6.92 15.81
C GLU A 34 16.45 7.87 14.73
N ILE A 35 15.13 8.07 14.63
CA ILE A 35 14.54 8.99 13.66
C ILE A 35 15.06 10.43 13.90
N VAL A 36 15.01 10.89 15.14
CA VAL A 36 15.46 12.23 15.52
C VAL A 36 16.94 12.43 15.23
N LYS A 37 17.76 11.39 15.53
CA LYS A 37 19.19 11.39 15.23
C LYS A 37 19.48 11.42 13.73
N GLU A 38 18.85 10.54 12.95
CA GLU A 38 19.01 10.44 11.50
C GLU A 38 18.54 11.73 10.78
N ALA A 39 17.45 12.32 11.25
CA ALA A 39 16.89 13.56 10.70
C ALA A 39 17.62 14.82 11.17
N GLU A 40 18.62 14.70 12.05
CA GLU A 40 19.34 15.83 12.65
C GLU A 40 18.39 16.89 13.21
N CYS A 41 17.36 16.48 13.95
CA CYS A 41 16.37 17.36 14.53
C CYS A 41 16.25 17.18 16.05
N SER A 42 15.51 18.08 16.71
CA SER A 42 15.20 17.93 18.13
C SER A 42 13.95 17.07 18.35
N ASN A 43 13.83 16.44 19.53
CA ASN A 43 12.60 15.76 19.93
C ASN A 43 11.37 16.66 19.86
N SER A 44 11.52 17.95 20.25
CA SER A 44 10.43 18.92 20.18
C SER A 44 10.01 19.23 18.74
N THR A 45 10.95 19.32 17.81
CA THR A 45 10.66 19.49 16.39
C THR A 45 9.86 18.31 15.85
N PHE A 46 10.28 17.07 16.15
CA PHE A 46 9.55 15.88 15.75
C PHE A 46 8.14 15.86 16.33
N GLN A 47 8.00 16.09 17.65
CA GLN A 47 6.70 16.10 18.33
C GLN A 47 5.75 17.15 17.77
N ASN A 48 6.26 18.36 17.45
CA ASN A 48 5.44 19.40 16.86
C ASN A 48 4.95 19.10 15.44
N LEU A 49 5.71 18.32 14.66
CA LEU A 49 5.38 18.04 13.26
C LEU A 49 4.55 16.77 13.08
N PHE A 50 4.83 15.73 13.85
CA PHE A 50 4.25 14.39 13.64
C PHE A 50 3.61 13.78 14.89
N HIS A 51 3.88 14.30 16.07
CA HIS A 51 3.42 13.81 17.38
C HIS A 51 3.89 12.38 17.73
N SER A 52 4.00 11.51 16.73
CA SER A 52 4.37 10.10 16.93
C SER A 52 4.91 9.47 15.64
N LYS A 53 5.48 8.27 15.74
CA LYS A 53 5.88 7.46 14.59
C LYS A 53 4.68 7.10 13.69
N SER A 54 3.49 6.90 14.27
CA SER A 54 2.26 6.67 13.48
C SER A 54 1.78 7.90 12.71
N GLY A 55 2.12 9.12 13.15
CA GLY A 55 1.85 10.33 12.38
C GLY A 55 2.67 10.39 11.10
N VAL A 56 3.92 9.91 11.14
CA VAL A 56 4.74 9.77 9.92
C VAL A 56 4.16 8.69 9.00
N LEU A 57 3.70 7.57 9.58
CA LEU A 57 3.07 6.50 8.80
C LEU A 57 1.83 7.03 8.04
N MET A 58 1.06 7.92 8.64
CA MET A 58 -0.09 8.55 7.97
C MET A 58 0.32 9.31 6.71
N ASP A 59 1.36 10.13 6.77
CA ASP A 59 1.88 10.84 5.60
C ASP A 59 2.35 9.89 4.47
N LEU A 60 2.95 8.75 4.84
CA LEU A 60 3.37 7.73 3.89
C LEU A 60 2.17 7.03 3.26
N VAL A 61 1.15 6.69 4.05
CA VAL A 61 -0.08 6.07 3.57
C VAL A 61 -0.79 7.00 2.59
N GLU A 62 -0.97 8.27 2.93
CA GLU A 62 -1.55 9.27 2.02
C GLU A 62 -0.80 9.32 0.69
N PHE A 63 0.53 9.29 0.73
CA PHE A 63 1.35 9.29 -0.47
C PHE A 63 1.21 8.01 -1.30
N MET A 64 1.21 6.84 -0.65
CA MET A 64 1.12 5.54 -1.32
C MET A 64 -0.25 5.34 -1.97
N PHE A 65 -1.33 5.72 -1.27
CA PHE A 65 -2.70 5.51 -1.73
C PHE A 65 -3.20 6.57 -2.72
N ALA A 66 -2.57 7.74 -2.80
CA ALA A 66 -3.02 8.84 -3.66
C ALA A 66 -3.19 8.48 -5.14
N ASN A 67 -2.48 7.46 -5.66
CA ASN A 67 -2.45 7.13 -7.08
C ASN A 67 -2.57 5.62 -7.37
N GLN A 68 -2.93 4.78 -6.41
CA GLN A 68 -2.90 3.33 -6.57
C GLN A 68 -3.83 2.83 -7.69
N PHE A 69 -5.11 3.25 -7.72
CA PHE A 69 -6.06 2.86 -8.76
C PHE A 69 -5.72 3.47 -10.12
N THR A 70 -5.20 4.69 -10.15
CA THR A 70 -4.69 5.31 -11.38
C THR A 70 -3.56 4.49 -11.98
N THR A 71 -2.63 4.01 -11.15
CA THR A 71 -1.53 3.15 -11.58
C THR A 71 -2.06 1.83 -12.17
N ALA A 72 -3.05 1.21 -11.51
CA ALA A 72 -3.68 -0.01 -12.02
C ALA A 72 -4.38 0.21 -13.38
N ARG A 73 -5.07 1.34 -13.56
CA ARG A 73 -5.68 1.72 -14.86
C ARG A 73 -4.64 1.88 -15.98
N MET A 74 -3.48 2.44 -15.67
CA MET A 74 -2.41 2.63 -16.68
C MET A 74 -1.76 1.33 -17.14
N ILE A 75 -1.86 0.26 -16.38
CA ILE A 75 -1.29 -1.07 -16.69
C ILE A 75 -2.23 -1.86 -17.60
N LEU A 76 -3.52 -1.64 -17.46
CA LEU A 76 -4.56 -2.34 -18.20
C LEU A 76 -4.71 -1.79 -19.64
N PRO A 77 -5.13 -2.62 -20.61
CA PRO A 77 -5.48 -2.14 -21.94
C PRO A 77 -6.66 -1.17 -21.88
N GLU A 78 -6.72 -0.26 -22.85
CA GLU A 78 -7.83 0.68 -23.01
C GLU A 78 -9.16 -0.07 -23.13
N GLY A 79 -10.19 0.39 -22.41
CA GLY A 79 -11.51 -0.24 -22.39
C GLY A 79 -11.64 -1.47 -21.48
N ALA A 80 -10.62 -1.82 -20.72
CA ALA A 80 -10.75 -2.89 -19.71
C ALA A 80 -11.89 -2.60 -18.72
N LYS A 81 -12.66 -3.64 -18.38
CA LYS A 81 -13.75 -3.50 -17.40
C LYS A 81 -13.20 -3.06 -16.04
N PRO A 82 -13.91 -2.21 -15.28
CA PRO A 82 -13.47 -1.69 -13.99
C PRO A 82 -13.04 -2.76 -12.98
N ILE A 83 -13.66 -3.94 -13.01
CA ILE A 83 -13.33 -5.07 -12.14
C ILE A 83 -11.85 -5.52 -12.25
N TYR A 84 -11.24 -5.40 -13.43
CA TYR A 84 -9.82 -5.72 -13.62
C TYR A 84 -8.91 -4.68 -12.97
N VAL A 85 -9.37 -3.42 -12.84
CA VAL A 85 -8.64 -2.37 -12.11
C VAL A 85 -8.48 -2.78 -10.65
N TYR A 86 -9.57 -3.25 -10.02
CA TYR A 86 -9.53 -3.78 -8.65
C TYR A 86 -8.59 -4.97 -8.53
N ALA A 87 -8.68 -5.93 -9.47
CA ALA A 87 -7.86 -7.13 -9.44
C ALA A 87 -6.36 -6.83 -9.57
N VAL A 88 -5.99 -5.94 -10.50
CA VAL A 88 -4.59 -5.52 -10.70
C VAL A 88 -4.09 -4.74 -9.49
N GLU A 89 -4.86 -3.78 -8.99
CA GLU A 89 -4.50 -2.94 -7.85
C GLU A 89 -4.22 -3.80 -6.60
N THR A 90 -5.16 -4.65 -6.23
CA THR A 90 -5.03 -5.53 -5.06
C THR A 90 -3.92 -6.56 -5.20
N ALA A 91 -3.72 -7.08 -6.41
CA ALA A 91 -2.61 -7.99 -6.69
C ALA A 91 -1.25 -7.31 -6.58
N ILE A 92 -1.13 -6.05 -7.01
CA ILE A 92 0.09 -5.23 -6.81
C ILE A 92 0.39 -5.10 -5.32
N GLN A 93 -0.57 -4.69 -4.49
CA GLN A 93 -0.36 -4.52 -3.05
C GLN A 93 0.10 -5.83 -2.39
N LEU A 94 -0.60 -6.95 -2.65
CA LEU A 94 -0.24 -8.26 -2.09
C LEU A 94 1.14 -8.71 -2.54
N THR A 95 1.52 -8.43 -3.80
CA THR A 95 2.83 -8.80 -4.34
C THR A 95 3.93 -7.94 -3.74
N ILE A 96 3.72 -6.64 -3.59
CA ILE A 96 4.67 -5.72 -2.94
C ILE A 96 4.97 -6.18 -1.51
N ALA A 97 3.95 -6.64 -0.76
CA ALA A 97 4.14 -7.19 0.57
C ALA A 97 4.99 -8.47 0.59
N GLU A 98 5.20 -9.15 -0.55
CA GLU A 98 6.08 -10.31 -0.69
C GLU A 98 7.51 -9.96 -1.14
N LEU A 99 7.74 -8.75 -1.67
CA LEU A 99 9.08 -8.34 -2.14
C LEU A 99 10.06 -8.12 -0.98
N ASN A 100 9.58 -7.65 0.17
CA ASN A 100 10.43 -7.35 1.32
C ASN A 100 9.62 -7.39 2.63
N GLU A 101 10.19 -7.99 3.69
CA GLU A 101 9.53 -8.12 4.99
C GLU A 101 9.26 -6.78 5.69
N ASN A 102 10.15 -5.82 5.56
CA ASN A 102 10.00 -4.50 6.18
C ASN A 102 8.92 -3.68 5.46
N ILE A 103 8.81 -3.84 4.14
CA ILE A 103 7.72 -3.24 3.35
C ILE A 103 6.39 -3.90 3.73
N ARG A 104 6.34 -5.22 3.87
CA ARG A 104 5.16 -5.96 4.39
C ARG A 104 4.73 -5.39 5.73
N GLU A 105 5.66 -5.17 6.65
CA GLU A 105 5.36 -4.60 7.96
C GLU A 105 4.71 -3.22 7.85
N ILE A 106 5.21 -2.33 6.99
CA ILE A 106 4.64 -0.99 6.77
C ILE A 106 3.18 -1.11 6.28
N TYR A 107 2.91 -1.98 5.28
CA TYR A 107 1.55 -2.20 4.77
C TYR A 107 0.62 -2.76 5.86
N VAL A 108 1.05 -3.78 6.59
CA VAL A 108 0.25 -4.38 7.68
C VAL A 108 -0.06 -3.35 8.77
N GLU A 109 0.92 -2.54 9.15
CA GLU A 109 0.72 -1.47 10.13
C GLU A 109 -0.23 -0.38 9.61
N ALA A 110 -0.15 -0.03 8.32
CA ALA A 110 -1.08 0.92 7.69
C ALA A 110 -2.55 0.49 7.83
N TYR A 111 -2.84 -0.78 7.65
CA TYR A 111 -4.18 -1.37 7.84
C TYR A 111 -4.52 -1.69 9.30
N THR A 112 -3.62 -1.46 10.25
CA THR A 112 -3.80 -1.77 11.67
C THR A 112 -4.07 -0.53 12.51
N PHE A 113 -3.37 0.57 12.25
CA PHE A 113 -3.57 1.80 13.00
C PHE A 113 -4.92 2.44 12.64
N PRO A 114 -5.75 2.80 13.66
CA PRO A 114 -7.10 3.30 13.40
C PRO A 114 -7.17 4.48 12.42
N LYS A 115 -6.26 5.45 12.53
CA LYS A 115 -6.28 6.63 11.66
C LYS A 115 -5.92 6.31 10.20
N THR A 116 -4.92 5.47 9.98
CA THR A 116 -4.51 5.07 8.63
C THR A 116 -5.51 4.10 8.01
N ALA A 117 -6.04 3.17 8.80
CA ALA A 117 -7.08 2.25 8.37
C ALA A 117 -8.35 3.01 7.94
N GLU A 118 -8.80 3.98 8.76
CA GLU A 118 -9.95 4.84 8.43
C GLU A 118 -9.74 5.59 7.12
N TYR A 119 -8.57 6.22 6.94
CA TYR A 119 -8.23 6.90 5.69
C TYR A 119 -8.29 5.95 4.49
N ILE A 120 -7.78 4.71 4.65
CA ILE A 120 -7.82 3.70 3.59
C ILE A 120 -9.29 3.35 3.27
N PHE A 121 -10.12 3.09 4.27
CA PHE A 121 -11.53 2.74 4.08
C PHE A 121 -12.29 3.84 3.34
N GLU A 122 -12.15 5.10 3.78
CA GLU A 122 -12.79 6.24 3.13
C GLU A 122 -12.34 6.42 1.67
N LYS A 123 -11.02 6.35 1.41
CA LYS A 123 -10.50 6.57 0.06
C LYS A 123 -10.79 5.43 -0.90
N THR A 124 -10.78 4.20 -0.41
CA THR A 124 -11.01 3.01 -1.23
C THR A 124 -12.50 2.85 -1.53
N SER A 125 -13.40 3.13 -0.59
CA SER A 125 -14.85 2.94 -0.75
C SER A 125 -15.45 3.70 -1.94
N ASP A 126 -14.98 4.91 -2.23
CA ASP A 126 -15.41 5.68 -3.39
C ASP A 126 -15.05 5.02 -4.74
N GLU A 127 -13.84 4.46 -4.80
CA GLU A 127 -13.39 3.69 -5.97
C GLU A 127 -14.16 2.38 -6.10
N LEU A 128 -14.42 1.68 -5.00
CA LEU A 128 -15.21 0.45 -4.98
C LEU A 128 -16.65 0.70 -5.43
N TYR A 129 -17.26 1.79 -5.00
CA TYR A 129 -18.58 2.21 -5.52
C TYR A 129 -18.55 2.40 -7.03
N SER A 130 -17.53 3.03 -7.56
CA SER A 130 -17.37 3.23 -9.01
C SER A 130 -17.16 1.94 -9.78
N ILE A 131 -16.44 0.96 -9.18
CA ILE A 131 -16.11 -0.32 -9.82
C ILE A 131 -17.27 -1.31 -9.72
N PHE A 132 -17.91 -1.42 -8.56
CA PHE A 132 -18.85 -2.49 -8.24
C PHE A 132 -20.31 -2.04 -8.11
N GLY A 133 -20.63 -0.76 -8.26
CA GLY A 133 -21.99 -0.26 -8.10
C GLY A 133 -23.03 -0.94 -9.01
N SER A 134 -22.61 -1.39 -10.20
CA SER A 134 -23.51 -2.16 -11.09
C SER A 134 -23.84 -3.58 -10.59
N TYR A 135 -23.03 -4.16 -9.72
CA TYR A 135 -23.29 -5.47 -9.09
C TYR A 135 -24.18 -5.33 -7.84
N LEU A 136 -24.19 -4.16 -7.24
CA LEU A 136 -24.89 -3.83 -6.00
C LEU A 136 -25.73 -2.55 -6.19
N PRO A 137 -26.74 -2.56 -7.09
CA PRO A 137 -27.43 -1.34 -7.51
C PRO A 137 -28.23 -0.67 -6.41
N ASP A 138 -28.63 -1.40 -5.38
CA ASP A 138 -29.40 -0.90 -4.24
C ASP A 138 -28.50 -0.36 -3.11
N ASN A 139 -27.17 -0.53 -3.22
CA ASN A 139 -26.22 -0.11 -2.20
C ASN A 139 -25.81 1.36 -2.40
N SER A 140 -25.76 2.09 -1.29
CA SER A 140 -25.24 3.45 -1.22
C SER A 140 -23.71 3.46 -1.06
N ARG A 141 -23.09 4.64 -1.11
CA ARG A 141 -21.66 4.80 -0.79
C ARG A 141 -21.31 4.33 0.63
N SER A 142 -22.24 4.52 1.58
CA SER A 142 -22.04 4.05 2.96
C SER A 142 -21.96 2.53 3.03
N ASP A 143 -22.76 1.82 2.24
CA ASP A 143 -22.70 0.35 2.20
C ASP A 143 -21.37 -0.14 1.63
N PHE A 144 -20.80 0.57 0.66
CA PHE A 144 -19.46 0.26 0.13
C PHE A 144 -18.35 0.51 1.15
N TYR A 145 -18.49 1.52 2.00
CA TYR A 145 -17.57 1.71 3.13
C TYR A 145 -17.64 0.53 4.12
N GLU A 146 -18.83 0.06 4.44
CA GLU A 146 -19.02 -1.11 5.32
C GLU A 146 -18.43 -2.40 4.72
N ILE A 147 -18.63 -2.62 3.42
CA ILE A 147 -18.01 -3.75 2.70
C ILE A 147 -16.49 -3.62 2.71
N GLU A 148 -15.95 -2.41 2.53
CA GLU A 148 -14.50 -2.18 2.54
C GLU A 148 -13.86 -2.50 3.88
N ILE A 149 -14.49 -2.24 5.00
CA ILE A 149 -13.98 -2.68 6.31
C ILE A 149 -13.69 -4.20 6.30
N GLY A 150 -14.58 -4.98 5.71
CA GLY A 150 -14.41 -6.44 5.56
C GLY A 150 -13.32 -6.82 4.56
N THR A 151 -13.32 -6.22 3.37
CA THR A 151 -12.35 -6.54 2.31
C THR A 151 -10.94 -6.06 2.66
N ALA A 152 -10.79 -4.92 3.31
CA ALA A 152 -9.54 -4.45 3.88
C ALA A 152 -9.03 -5.38 5.00
N GLY A 153 -9.92 -5.93 5.82
CA GLY A 153 -9.58 -6.96 6.81
C GLY A 153 -9.01 -8.24 6.16
N ILE A 154 -9.62 -8.68 5.07
CA ILE A 154 -9.09 -9.79 4.25
C ILE A 154 -7.71 -9.42 3.70
N MET A 155 -7.58 -8.25 3.08
CA MET A 155 -6.32 -7.74 2.51
C MET A 155 -5.20 -7.76 3.55
N ARG A 156 -5.42 -7.13 4.70
CA ARG A 156 -4.47 -7.10 5.82
C ARG A 156 -4.03 -8.50 6.25
N SER A 157 -4.97 -9.43 6.38
CA SER A 157 -4.68 -10.80 6.81
C SER A 157 -3.80 -11.54 5.79
N TYR A 158 -4.06 -11.35 4.49
CA TYR A 158 -3.25 -11.95 3.44
C TYR A 158 -1.88 -11.29 3.29
N MET A 159 -1.75 -9.97 3.54
CA MET A 159 -0.45 -9.29 3.62
C MET A 159 0.39 -9.80 4.79
N ALA A 160 -0.23 -9.96 5.96
CA ALA A 160 0.45 -10.38 7.18
C ALA A 160 1.03 -11.81 7.10
N LYS A 161 0.43 -12.69 6.29
CA LYS A 161 0.91 -14.07 6.11
C LYS A 161 1.87 -14.14 4.93
N PRO A 162 3.20 -14.32 5.14
CA PRO A 162 4.15 -14.49 4.04
C PRO A 162 3.85 -15.75 3.22
N CYS A 163 4.19 -15.70 1.94
CA CYS A 163 4.15 -16.88 1.08
C CYS A 163 5.20 -17.92 1.52
N ASP A 164 4.92 -19.17 1.24
CA ASP A 164 5.80 -20.31 1.44
C ASP A 164 5.61 -21.34 0.30
N MET A 165 6.31 -22.47 0.38
CA MET A 165 6.22 -23.54 -0.65
C MET A 165 4.82 -24.14 -0.82
N TYR A 166 3.94 -24.03 0.18
CA TYR A 166 2.57 -24.56 0.15
C TYR A 166 1.54 -23.48 -0.15
N PHE A 167 1.82 -22.26 0.26
CA PHE A 167 0.97 -21.08 0.08
C PHE A 167 1.69 -20.05 -0.80
N THR A 168 1.75 -20.34 -2.11
CA THR A 168 2.44 -19.50 -3.09
C THR A 168 1.68 -18.20 -3.35
N LEU A 169 2.34 -17.22 -3.99
CA LEU A 169 1.73 -15.95 -4.36
C LEU A 169 0.50 -16.16 -5.26
N GLU A 170 0.58 -17.09 -6.21
CA GLU A 170 -0.52 -17.39 -7.12
C GLU A 170 -1.75 -17.94 -6.36
N LYS A 171 -1.53 -18.81 -5.37
CA LYS A 171 -2.60 -19.29 -4.49
C LYS A 171 -3.17 -18.18 -3.62
N LYS A 172 -2.31 -17.30 -3.10
CA LYS A 172 -2.70 -16.12 -2.32
C LYS A 172 -3.61 -15.21 -3.13
N LEU A 173 -3.18 -14.80 -4.32
CA LEU A 173 -3.94 -13.92 -5.21
C LEU A 173 -5.27 -14.54 -5.63
N LYS A 174 -5.26 -15.81 -6.08
CA LYS A 174 -6.47 -16.52 -6.45
C LYS A 174 -7.48 -16.56 -5.30
N ARG A 175 -7.05 -16.90 -4.09
CA ARG A 175 -7.94 -17.00 -2.93
C ARG A 175 -8.47 -15.64 -2.51
N PHE A 176 -7.58 -14.64 -2.43
CA PHE A 176 -7.97 -13.28 -2.11
C PHE A 176 -9.04 -12.75 -3.09
N LEU A 177 -8.77 -12.80 -4.39
CA LEU A 177 -9.71 -12.32 -5.42
C LEU A 177 -11.04 -13.07 -5.39
N SER A 178 -11.02 -14.41 -5.19
CA SER A 178 -12.26 -15.17 -5.10
C SER A 178 -13.13 -14.74 -3.91
N MET A 179 -12.52 -14.40 -2.78
CA MET A 179 -13.25 -13.95 -1.58
C MET A 179 -13.71 -12.50 -1.70
N SER A 180 -12.82 -11.59 -2.09
CA SER A 180 -13.12 -10.18 -2.16
C SER A 180 -14.14 -9.84 -3.26
N LEU A 181 -14.00 -10.43 -4.46
CA LEU A 181 -15.00 -10.27 -5.52
C LEU A 181 -16.35 -10.90 -5.14
N GLY A 182 -16.35 -11.94 -4.31
CA GLY A 182 -17.58 -12.53 -3.74
C GLY A 182 -18.30 -11.58 -2.79
N ALA A 183 -17.57 -10.77 -2.02
CA ALA A 183 -18.15 -9.76 -1.14
C ALA A 183 -18.93 -8.68 -1.91
N PHE A 184 -18.53 -8.39 -3.16
CA PHE A 184 -19.21 -7.48 -4.06
C PHE A 184 -20.27 -8.17 -4.96
N LEU A 185 -20.67 -9.38 -4.65
CA LEU A 185 -21.64 -10.20 -5.38
C LEU A 185 -21.35 -10.37 -6.88
N VAL A 186 -20.08 -10.28 -7.27
CA VAL A 186 -19.67 -10.55 -8.65
C VAL A 186 -20.01 -11.99 -9.01
N PRO A 187 -20.67 -12.26 -10.16
CA PRO A 187 -21.02 -13.61 -10.59
C PRO A 187 -19.79 -14.55 -10.67
N GLU A 188 -19.98 -15.83 -10.33
CA GLU A 188 -18.88 -16.80 -10.26
C GLU A 188 -18.12 -16.97 -11.58
N GLU A 189 -18.84 -16.93 -12.69
CA GLU A 189 -18.23 -17.00 -14.02
C GLU A 189 -17.29 -15.81 -14.25
N GLU A 190 -17.69 -14.60 -13.92
CA GLU A 190 -16.88 -13.41 -14.10
C GLU A 190 -15.70 -13.37 -13.11
N ARG A 191 -15.91 -13.81 -11.85
CA ARG A 191 -14.79 -14.01 -10.89
C ARG A 191 -13.74 -14.97 -11.45
N SER A 192 -14.18 -16.06 -12.06
CA SER A 192 -13.28 -17.06 -12.67
C SER A 192 -12.51 -16.48 -13.86
N GLN A 193 -13.15 -15.63 -14.66
CA GLN A 193 -12.47 -14.92 -15.77
C GLN A 193 -11.40 -13.96 -15.25
N VAL A 194 -11.70 -13.16 -14.20
CA VAL A 194 -10.74 -12.25 -13.57
C VAL A 194 -9.55 -13.01 -12.98
N VAL A 195 -9.80 -14.09 -12.25
CA VAL A 195 -8.74 -14.93 -11.68
C VAL A 195 -7.86 -15.54 -12.78
N SER A 196 -8.47 -16.03 -13.87
CA SER A 196 -7.73 -16.60 -15.01
C SER A 196 -6.91 -15.53 -15.73
N TYR A 197 -7.43 -14.33 -15.89
CA TYR A 197 -6.68 -13.21 -16.43
C TYR A 197 -5.45 -12.91 -15.58
N MET A 198 -5.62 -12.76 -14.27
CA MET A 198 -4.53 -12.46 -13.34
C MET A 198 -3.45 -13.55 -13.28
N ALA A 199 -3.80 -14.81 -13.53
CA ALA A 199 -2.83 -15.91 -13.61
C ALA A 199 -1.87 -15.78 -14.80
N ASN A 200 -2.22 -14.99 -15.84
CA ASN A 200 -1.38 -14.73 -17.01
C ASN A 200 -0.63 -13.39 -16.94
N VAL A 201 -0.84 -12.59 -15.90
CA VAL A 201 -0.13 -11.32 -15.69
C VAL A 201 1.17 -11.60 -14.95
N ASP A 202 2.29 -11.10 -15.46
CA ASP A 202 3.56 -11.07 -14.70
C ASP A 202 3.49 -9.99 -13.61
N ILE A 203 2.71 -10.31 -12.57
CA ILE A 203 2.43 -9.38 -11.47
C ILE A 203 3.68 -9.03 -10.68
N ARG A 204 4.70 -9.92 -10.62
CA ARG A 204 5.96 -9.66 -9.92
C ARG A 204 6.74 -8.53 -10.60
N SER A 205 6.89 -8.60 -11.93
CA SER A 205 7.52 -7.54 -12.70
C SER A 205 6.76 -6.22 -12.61
N VAL A 206 5.42 -6.28 -12.58
CA VAL A 206 4.57 -5.09 -12.40
C VAL A 206 4.80 -4.48 -11.02
N ALA A 207 4.75 -5.26 -9.97
CA ALA A 207 4.93 -4.80 -8.58
C ALA A 207 6.33 -4.21 -8.36
N ASP A 208 7.39 -4.83 -8.91
CA ASP A 208 8.74 -4.29 -8.84
C ASP A 208 8.85 -2.91 -9.51
N LYS A 209 8.31 -2.75 -10.72
CA LYS A 209 8.28 -1.46 -11.42
C LYS A 209 7.52 -0.39 -10.64
N VAL A 210 6.38 -0.76 -10.03
CA VAL A 210 5.58 0.15 -9.20
C VAL A 210 6.39 0.58 -7.97
N MET A 211 7.07 -0.35 -7.31
CA MET A 211 7.92 -0.05 -6.16
C MET A 211 9.09 0.85 -6.52
N GLN A 212 9.78 0.58 -7.62
CA GLN A 212 10.88 1.44 -8.09
C GLN A 212 10.38 2.86 -8.41
N ALA A 213 9.22 2.97 -9.07
CA ALA A 213 8.61 4.28 -9.36
C ALA A 213 8.19 5.00 -8.06
N LEU A 214 7.66 4.28 -7.07
CA LEU A 214 7.30 4.82 -5.77
C LEU A 214 8.52 5.35 -5.03
N PHE A 215 9.60 4.56 -4.95
CA PHE A 215 10.85 4.98 -4.31
C PHE A 215 11.47 6.20 -5.01
N LYS A 216 11.47 6.24 -6.34
CA LYS A 216 11.94 7.41 -7.07
C LYS A 216 11.11 8.66 -6.74
N LYS A 217 9.79 8.53 -6.68
CA LYS A 217 8.90 9.65 -6.29
C LYS A 217 9.10 10.06 -4.83
N LEU A 218 9.30 9.12 -3.92
CA LEU A 218 9.60 9.40 -2.51
C LEU A 218 10.94 10.11 -2.37
N ALA A 219 12.00 9.64 -3.04
CA ALA A 219 13.29 10.31 -3.05
C ALA A 219 13.20 11.74 -3.57
N MET A 220 12.51 11.96 -4.70
CA MET A 220 12.28 13.30 -5.25
C MET A 220 11.46 14.19 -4.31
N LYS A 221 10.41 13.63 -3.67
CA LYS A 221 9.55 14.38 -2.76
C LYS A 221 10.25 14.71 -1.45
N PHE A 222 11.05 13.80 -0.91
CA PHE A 222 11.68 13.92 0.40
C PHE A 222 13.19 14.21 0.34
N GLU A 223 13.77 14.34 -0.86
CA GLU A 223 15.20 14.69 -1.07
C GLU A 223 16.15 13.72 -0.35
N PHE A 224 15.91 12.40 -0.46
CA PHE A 224 16.79 11.37 0.06
C PHE A 224 17.21 10.38 -1.03
N GLU A 225 18.36 9.72 -0.82
CA GLU A 225 18.85 8.66 -1.71
C GLU A 225 18.52 7.28 -1.11
N LEU A 226 17.82 6.44 -1.88
CA LEU A 226 17.62 5.03 -1.57
C LEU A 226 18.56 4.19 -2.43
N ASN A 227 19.37 3.37 -1.80
CA ASN A 227 20.16 2.35 -2.49
C ASN A 227 19.26 1.12 -2.72
N ILE A 228 18.47 1.18 -3.82
CA ILE A 228 17.49 0.14 -4.18
C ILE A 228 18.18 -1.24 -4.38
N ASN A 229 19.45 -1.27 -4.80
CA ASN A 229 20.21 -2.50 -4.99
C ASN A 229 20.48 -3.28 -3.68
N SER A 230 20.38 -2.65 -2.51
CA SER A 230 20.52 -3.33 -1.23
C SER A 230 19.32 -4.20 -0.87
N PHE A 231 18.15 -3.97 -1.46
CA PHE A 231 16.92 -4.72 -1.19
C PHE A 231 16.86 -6.03 -1.97
N ASN A 232 17.49 -6.08 -3.16
CA ASN A 232 17.49 -7.28 -4.01
C ASN A 232 18.54 -8.34 -3.62
N LYS A 233 19.45 -8.06 -2.65
CA LYS A 233 20.54 -8.96 -2.29
C LYS A 233 20.21 -10.04 -1.26
N LYS A 234 18.98 -10.12 -0.74
CA LYS A 234 18.61 -11.14 0.27
C LYS A 234 17.97 -12.42 -0.28
N GLU A 235 17.89 -12.59 -1.60
CA GLU A 235 17.31 -13.81 -2.21
C GLU A 235 18.35 -14.82 -2.74
N GLU A 236 19.66 -14.61 -2.49
CA GLU A 236 20.69 -15.58 -2.83
C GLU A 236 21.38 -16.12 -1.56
N VAL A 237 20.64 -16.90 -0.76
CA VAL A 237 21.24 -17.87 0.19
C VAL A 237 20.29 -19.05 0.36
#